data_3582edc1ce8787717e17f94536c9f2b9
#
_entry.id   3582edc1ce8787717e17f94536c9f2b9
#
_cell.length_a   1.000
_cell.length_b   1.000
_cell.length_c   1.000
_cell.angle_alpha   90.00
_cell.angle_beta   90.00
_cell.angle_gamma   90.00
#
_symmetry.space_group_name_H-M   'P 1'
#
loop_
_entity.id
_entity.type
_entity.pdbx_description
1 polymer ?
#
loop_
_entity_poly.entity_id
_entity_poly.type
_entity_poly.pdbx_seq_one_letter_code
_entity_poly.pdbx_strand_id
1 'polypeptide(L)'
;MTVDPLIQSLKGKLVVSVQAYMGEPLRTPETMAQMSRACELGGAAIRCQGLADIAAIKGRCEVPVIGLWKDGHEGVYITPTLRHARACVAAGADIVAIDATDRPRPDGKSVEDTFRPLHEEGVLLMADCATIEDIRRAVDMGFDLVSTTLSHGVAAIDCTMADGPDLPLL
;
A
#
# COMPACT_ATOMS: atom_id res chain seq x y z
N MET A 1 -6.70 12.51 19.18
CA MET A 1 -6.97 11.13 18.70
C MET A 1 -5.85 10.23 19.17
N THR A 2 -6.14 9.06 19.70
CA THR A 2 -5.12 8.05 20.03
C THR A 2 -4.80 7.30 18.76
N VAL A 3 -3.50 7.21 18.44
CA VAL A 3 -3.03 6.43 17.29
C VAL A 3 -3.36 4.95 17.53
N ASP A 4 -3.84 4.25 16.49
CA ASP A 4 -4.15 2.83 16.57
C ASP A 4 -2.91 2.03 17.03
N PRO A 5 -3.05 1.05 17.95
CA PRO A 5 -1.93 0.26 18.46
C PRO A 5 -1.11 -0.45 17.36
N LEU A 6 -1.76 -0.89 16.28
CA LEU A 6 -1.07 -1.52 15.15
C LEU A 6 -0.19 -0.51 14.41
N ILE A 7 -0.71 0.68 14.11
CA ILE A 7 0.08 1.78 13.53
C ILE A 7 1.25 2.15 14.44
N GLN A 8 0.99 2.28 15.75
CA GLN A 8 2.05 2.56 16.73
C GLN A 8 3.15 1.48 16.74
N SER A 9 2.79 0.22 16.50
CA SER A 9 3.75 -0.89 16.44
C SER A 9 4.73 -0.81 15.28
N LEU A 10 4.40 -0.06 14.22
CA LEU A 10 5.26 0.16 13.04
C LEU A 10 6.31 1.25 13.27
N LYS A 11 6.15 2.08 14.31
CA LYS A 11 7.04 3.21 14.56
C LYS A 11 8.48 2.75 14.76
N GLY A 12 9.39 3.30 13.95
CA GLY A 12 10.81 2.97 13.98
C GLY A 12 11.17 1.59 13.43
N LYS A 13 10.23 0.88 12.82
CA LYS A 13 10.46 -0.41 12.17
C LYS A 13 10.64 -0.28 10.67
N LEU A 14 11.34 -1.25 10.09
CA LEU A 14 11.40 -1.44 8.65
C LEU A 14 10.10 -2.10 8.17
N VAL A 15 9.56 -1.61 7.05
CA VAL A 15 8.52 -2.28 6.28
C VAL A 15 9.13 -2.75 4.97
N VAL A 16 9.19 -4.06 4.76
CA VAL A 16 9.75 -4.65 3.54
C VAL A 16 8.64 -4.86 2.51
N SER A 17 8.83 -4.31 1.32
CA SER A 17 7.93 -4.53 0.19
C SER A 17 8.28 -5.83 -0.51
N VAL A 18 7.53 -6.89 -0.21
CA VAL A 18 7.69 -8.22 -0.81
C VAL A 18 6.73 -8.34 -1.99
N GLN A 19 7.25 -8.07 -3.18
CA GLN A 19 6.46 -8.06 -4.42
C GLN A 19 7.27 -8.63 -5.57
N ALA A 20 6.61 -9.35 -6.47
CA ALA A 20 7.15 -9.79 -7.75
C ALA A 20 6.09 -9.64 -8.84
N TYR A 21 6.51 -9.45 -10.10
CA TYR A 21 5.60 -9.30 -11.23
C TYR A 21 5.40 -10.60 -11.99
N MET A 22 4.31 -10.67 -12.76
CA MET A 22 4.04 -11.83 -13.62
C MET A 22 5.22 -12.08 -14.57
N GLY A 23 5.68 -13.35 -14.62
CA GLY A 23 6.84 -13.76 -15.40
C GLY A 23 8.18 -13.74 -14.65
N GLU A 24 8.25 -13.14 -13.47
CA GLU A 24 9.45 -13.20 -12.62
C GLU A 24 9.57 -14.57 -11.91
N PRO A 25 10.82 -15.07 -11.74
CA PRO A 25 11.06 -16.42 -11.18
C PRO A 25 10.47 -16.64 -9.78
N LEU A 26 10.37 -15.58 -8.97
CA LEU A 26 9.88 -15.65 -7.60
C LEU A 26 8.35 -15.41 -7.48
N ARG A 27 7.64 -15.23 -8.62
CA ARG A 27 6.22 -14.85 -8.63
C ARG A 27 5.30 -16.02 -8.31
N THR A 28 5.30 -16.44 -7.06
CA THR A 28 4.27 -17.34 -6.51
C THR A 28 3.87 -16.87 -5.10
N PRO A 29 2.60 -17.04 -4.69
CA PRO A 29 2.18 -16.69 -3.33
C PRO A 29 2.98 -17.42 -2.24
N GLU A 30 3.35 -18.66 -2.49
CA GLU A 30 4.18 -19.47 -1.57
C GLU A 30 5.56 -18.83 -1.37
N THR A 31 6.22 -18.43 -2.46
CA THR A 31 7.54 -17.77 -2.38
C THR A 31 7.43 -16.41 -1.68
N MET A 32 6.38 -15.63 -1.98
CA MET A 32 6.14 -14.35 -1.28
C MET A 32 5.96 -14.57 0.23
N ALA A 33 5.23 -15.60 0.63
CA ALA A 33 5.04 -15.94 2.04
C ALA A 33 6.35 -16.43 2.72
N GLN A 34 7.19 -17.17 2.01
CA GLN A 34 8.51 -17.59 2.52
C GLN A 34 9.44 -16.39 2.73
N MET A 35 9.53 -15.49 1.75
CA MET A 35 10.31 -14.26 1.84
C MET A 35 9.81 -13.36 2.97
N SER A 36 8.49 -13.21 3.09
CA SER A 36 7.86 -12.43 4.17
C SER A 36 8.20 -13.02 5.55
N ARG A 37 8.20 -14.35 5.70
CA ARG A 37 8.61 -14.98 6.95
C ARG A 37 10.07 -14.71 7.28
N ALA A 38 10.96 -14.71 6.28
CA ALA A 38 12.37 -14.35 6.49
C ALA A 38 12.52 -12.89 6.95
N CYS A 39 11.77 -11.96 6.34
CA CYS A 39 11.74 -10.55 6.74
C CYS A 39 11.20 -10.37 8.17
N GLU A 40 10.14 -11.08 8.52
CA GLU A 40 9.58 -11.09 9.88
C GLU A 40 10.59 -11.55 10.93
N LEU A 41 11.34 -12.62 10.65
CA LEU A 41 12.42 -13.07 11.53
C LEU A 41 13.53 -12.03 11.71
N GLY A 42 13.71 -11.14 10.72
CA GLY A 42 14.57 -9.96 10.80
C GLY A 42 13.93 -8.77 11.53
N GLY A 43 12.68 -8.89 11.99
CA GLY A 43 11.97 -7.84 12.74
C GLY A 43 11.19 -6.84 11.87
N ALA A 44 11.04 -7.09 10.56
CA ALA A 44 10.33 -6.21 9.65
C ALA A 44 8.82 -6.51 9.61
N ALA A 45 8.00 -5.47 9.38
CA ALA A 45 6.63 -5.60 8.87
C ALA A 45 6.64 -5.78 7.35
N ILE A 46 5.51 -6.17 6.78
CA ILE A 46 5.42 -6.56 5.37
C ILE A 46 4.46 -5.64 4.61
N ARG A 47 4.88 -5.26 3.40
CA ARG A 47 3.99 -4.72 2.38
C ARG A 47 3.97 -5.68 1.18
N CYS A 48 2.79 -6.03 0.68
CA CYS A 48 2.66 -6.98 -0.43
C CYS A 48 1.51 -6.61 -1.37
N GLN A 49 1.54 -7.18 -2.57
CA GLN A 49 0.53 -6.94 -3.60
C GLN A 49 -0.18 -8.23 -4.01
N GLY A 50 -1.51 -8.11 -4.24
CA GLY A 50 -2.31 -9.22 -4.75
C GLY A 50 -2.96 -10.07 -3.65
N LEU A 51 -4.21 -10.46 -3.90
CA LEU A 51 -5.05 -11.10 -2.88
C LEU A 51 -4.50 -12.46 -2.42
N ALA A 52 -3.96 -13.24 -3.36
CA ALA A 52 -3.38 -14.55 -3.05
C ALA A 52 -2.10 -14.42 -2.20
N ASP A 53 -1.28 -13.38 -2.46
CA ASP A 53 -0.07 -13.12 -1.67
C ASP A 53 -0.44 -12.67 -0.26
N ILE A 54 -1.41 -11.74 -0.12
CA ILE A 54 -1.91 -11.29 1.18
C ILE A 54 -2.36 -12.50 2.01
N ALA A 55 -3.22 -13.35 1.45
CA ALA A 55 -3.73 -14.53 2.15
C ALA A 55 -2.63 -15.53 2.53
N ALA A 56 -1.67 -15.79 1.63
CA ALA A 56 -0.56 -16.71 1.89
C ALA A 56 0.39 -16.16 2.98
N ILE A 57 0.68 -14.86 2.96
CA ILE A 57 1.52 -14.19 3.96
C ILE A 57 0.82 -14.20 5.33
N LYS A 58 -0.46 -13.83 5.39
CA LYS A 58 -1.25 -13.87 6.64
C LYS A 58 -1.38 -15.28 7.23
N GLY A 59 -1.37 -16.31 6.40
CA GLY A 59 -1.32 -17.70 6.85
C GLY A 59 0.02 -18.15 7.41
N ARG A 60 1.09 -17.34 7.29
CA ARG A 60 2.47 -17.72 7.68
C ARG A 60 3.15 -16.74 8.63
N CYS A 61 2.77 -15.46 8.62
CA CYS A 61 3.39 -14.39 9.38
C CYS A 61 2.41 -13.78 10.38
N GLU A 62 2.95 -13.35 11.54
CA GLU A 62 2.20 -12.70 12.61
C GLU A 62 2.35 -11.16 12.60
N VAL A 63 3.32 -10.64 11.82
CA VAL A 63 3.57 -9.19 11.73
C VAL A 63 2.48 -8.48 10.94
N PRO A 64 2.29 -7.16 11.15
CA PRO A 64 1.37 -6.38 10.33
C PRO A 64 1.66 -6.49 8.83
N VAL A 65 0.60 -6.66 8.05
CA VAL A 65 0.65 -6.75 6.59
C VAL A 65 -0.09 -5.58 5.96
N ILE A 66 0.65 -4.74 5.24
CA ILE A 66 0.10 -3.70 4.39
C ILE A 66 -0.18 -4.32 3.03
N GLY A 67 -1.45 -4.52 2.72
CA GLY A 67 -1.89 -5.15 1.48
C GLY A 67 -2.36 -4.13 0.45
N LEU A 68 -2.08 -4.43 -0.83
CA LEU A 68 -2.62 -3.70 -1.96
C LEU A 68 -2.95 -4.66 -3.11
N TRP A 69 -3.74 -4.21 -4.07
CA TRP A 69 -4.01 -4.97 -5.29
C TRP A 69 -3.73 -4.12 -6.52
N LYS A 70 -2.69 -4.49 -7.28
CA LYS A 70 -2.41 -3.88 -8.58
C LYS A 70 -3.31 -4.50 -9.64
N ASP A 71 -4.17 -3.69 -10.25
CA ASP A 71 -5.03 -4.08 -11.36
C ASP A 71 -4.68 -3.22 -12.59
N GLY A 72 -3.98 -3.82 -13.55
CA GLY A 72 -3.36 -3.10 -14.66
C GLY A 72 -1.96 -2.55 -14.34
N HIS A 73 -1.53 -1.59 -15.15
CA HIS A 73 -0.20 -0.96 -15.06
C HIS A 73 -0.17 0.49 -15.58
N GLU A 74 -1.33 1.05 -15.91
CA GLU A 74 -1.48 2.42 -16.38
C GLU A 74 -2.46 3.22 -15.50
N GLY A 75 -2.27 4.51 -15.42
CA GLY A 75 -3.12 5.38 -14.63
C GLY A 75 -3.10 5.06 -13.13
N VAL A 76 -4.25 5.09 -12.48
CA VAL A 76 -4.43 4.62 -11.11
C VAL A 76 -4.70 3.13 -11.12
N TYR A 77 -3.70 2.33 -10.77
CA TYR A 77 -3.77 0.86 -10.76
C TYR A 77 -3.48 0.22 -9.39
N ILE A 78 -2.97 0.97 -8.42
CA ILE A 78 -2.74 0.48 -7.05
C ILE A 78 -4.03 0.62 -6.25
N THR A 79 -4.69 -0.49 -6.00
CA THR A 79 -5.98 -0.56 -5.27
C THR A 79 -6.95 0.53 -5.78
N PRO A 80 -7.28 0.52 -7.07
CA PRO A 80 -7.82 1.69 -7.76
C PRO A 80 -9.26 2.06 -7.37
N THR A 81 -10.01 1.15 -6.74
CA THR A 81 -11.41 1.37 -6.38
C THR A 81 -11.75 0.75 -5.03
N LEU A 82 -12.89 1.15 -4.46
CA LEU A 82 -13.44 0.58 -3.22
C LEU A 82 -13.55 -0.95 -3.27
N ARG A 83 -13.92 -1.52 -4.43
CA ARG A 83 -14.00 -2.98 -4.63
C ARG A 83 -12.63 -3.65 -4.40
N HIS A 84 -11.56 -3.06 -4.92
CA HIS A 84 -10.21 -3.60 -4.75
C HIS A 84 -9.75 -3.52 -3.29
N ALA A 85 -10.03 -2.40 -2.64
CA ALA A 85 -9.68 -2.22 -1.23
C ALA A 85 -10.41 -3.22 -0.32
N ARG A 86 -11.71 -3.40 -0.49
CA ARG A 86 -12.49 -4.41 0.25
C ARG A 86 -12.00 -5.84 -0.01
N ALA A 87 -11.55 -6.15 -1.23
CA ALA A 87 -10.96 -7.44 -1.53
C ALA A 87 -9.63 -7.65 -0.79
N CYS A 88 -8.79 -6.62 -0.63
CA CYS A 88 -7.58 -6.69 0.20
C CYS A 88 -7.93 -6.95 1.68
N VAL A 89 -8.95 -6.27 2.22
CA VAL A 89 -9.47 -6.53 3.58
C VAL A 89 -9.91 -7.99 3.71
N ALA A 90 -10.72 -8.47 2.76
CA ALA A 90 -11.21 -9.85 2.77
C ALA A 90 -10.09 -10.90 2.65
N ALA A 91 -8.97 -10.55 2.00
CA ALA A 91 -7.77 -11.40 1.93
C ALA A 91 -6.94 -11.39 3.22
N GLY A 92 -7.26 -10.51 4.18
CA GLY A 92 -6.64 -10.45 5.50
C GLY A 92 -5.60 -9.35 5.69
N ALA A 93 -5.53 -8.35 4.80
CA ALA A 93 -4.66 -7.19 5.02
C ALA A 93 -5.03 -6.48 6.35
N ASP A 94 -4.04 -6.16 7.16
CA ASP A 94 -4.22 -5.39 8.40
C ASP A 94 -4.33 -3.90 8.10
N ILE A 95 -3.63 -3.43 7.06
CA ILE A 95 -3.67 -2.06 6.54
C ILE A 95 -3.84 -2.17 5.02
N VAL A 96 -4.69 -1.35 4.42
CA VAL A 96 -4.86 -1.33 2.96
C VAL A 96 -4.20 -0.09 2.38
N ALA A 97 -3.24 -0.29 1.47
CA ALA A 97 -2.63 0.81 0.73
C ALA A 97 -3.45 1.11 -0.54
N ILE A 98 -3.77 2.38 -0.74
CA ILE A 98 -4.49 2.87 -1.93
C ILE A 98 -3.73 4.04 -2.57
N ASP A 99 -3.78 4.13 -3.88
CA ASP A 99 -3.31 5.31 -4.61
C ASP A 99 -4.12 6.54 -4.17
N ALA A 100 -3.46 7.49 -3.53
CA ALA A 100 -4.08 8.70 -3.00
C ALA A 100 -3.86 9.94 -3.87
N THR A 101 -3.40 9.75 -5.11
CA THR A 101 -3.25 10.84 -6.07
C THR A 101 -4.60 11.32 -6.61
N ASP A 102 -4.59 12.54 -7.19
CA ASP A 102 -5.80 13.16 -7.80
C ASP A 102 -6.02 12.72 -9.26
N ARG A 103 -5.32 11.66 -9.70
CA ARG A 103 -5.47 11.13 -11.06
C ARG A 103 -6.82 10.46 -11.26
N PRO A 104 -7.38 10.50 -12.50
CA PRO A 104 -8.63 9.82 -12.80
C PRO A 104 -8.57 8.32 -12.47
N ARG A 105 -9.59 7.82 -11.76
CA ARG A 105 -9.76 6.42 -11.39
C ARG A 105 -10.59 5.67 -12.43
N PRO A 106 -10.41 4.35 -12.59
CA PRO A 106 -11.13 3.58 -13.61
C PRO A 106 -12.64 3.53 -13.42
N ASP A 107 -13.14 3.79 -12.20
CA ASP A 107 -14.57 3.86 -11.89
C ASP A 107 -15.14 5.30 -11.92
N GLY A 108 -14.31 6.28 -12.28
CA GLY A 108 -14.71 7.70 -12.34
C GLY A 108 -14.94 8.37 -10.98
N LYS A 109 -14.61 7.69 -9.89
CA LYS A 109 -14.77 8.19 -8.52
C LYS A 109 -13.52 8.88 -8.00
N SER A 110 -13.67 9.65 -6.91
CA SER A 110 -12.56 10.29 -6.20
C SER A 110 -11.85 9.30 -5.24
N VAL A 111 -10.69 9.71 -4.73
CA VAL A 111 -10.03 8.98 -3.63
C VAL A 111 -10.91 8.97 -2.38
N GLU A 112 -11.63 10.05 -2.12
CA GLU A 112 -12.52 10.19 -0.97
C GLU A 112 -13.69 9.18 -1.02
N ASP A 113 -14.23 8.89 -2.21
CA ASP A 113 -15.28 7.87 -2.39
C ASP A 113 -14.79 6.45 -2.08
N THR A 114 -13.48 6.21 -2.15
CA THR A 114 -12.85 4.97 -1.71
C THR A 114 -12.50 5.02 -0.22
N PHE A 115 -11.93 6.12 0.26
CA PHE A 115 -11.47 6.30 1.62
C PHE A 115 -12.62 6.25 2.65
N ARG A 116 -13.65 7.09 2.45
CA ARG A 116 -14.71 7.31 3.45
C ARG A 116 -15.42 6.02 3.89
N PRO A 117 -15.93 5.16 2.99
CA PRO A 117 -16.60 3.93 3.41
C PRO A 117 -15.68 2.98 4.20
N LEU A 118 -14.40 2.88 3.83
CA LEU A 118 -13.43 2.01 4.51
C LEU A 118 -13.08 2.57 5.90
N HIS A 119 -12.91 3.87 6.01
CA HIS A 119 -12.64 4.53 7.28
C HIS A 119 -13.83 4.38 8.24
N GLU A 120 -15.06 4.52 7.76
CA GLU A 120 -16.28 4.27 8.55
C GLU A 120 -16.42 2.81 8.97
N GLU A 121 -15.91 1.86 8.19
CA GLU A 121 -15.82 0.43 8.50
C GLU A 121 -14.68 0.11 9.50
N GLY A 122 -13.85 1.10 9.87
CA GLY A 122 -12.73 0.94 10.80
C GLY A 122 -11.50 0.28 10.16
N VAL A 123 -11.37 0.31 8.82
CA VAL A 123 -10.21 -0.21 8.10
C VAL A 123 -9.06 0.78 8.23
N LEU A 124 -7.87 0.30 8.61
CA LEU A 124 -6.65 1.11 8.61
C LEU A 124 -6.16 1.31 7.17
N LEU A 125 -5.86 2.57 6.82
CA LEU A 125 -5.58 2.98 5.45
C LEU A 125 -4.22 3.67 5.33
N MET A 126 -3.48 3.28 4.29
CA MET A 126 -2.23 3.91 3.88
C MET A 126 -2.42 4.62 2.55
N ALA A 127 -2.04 5.89 2.49
CA ALA A 127 -2.04 6.69 1.27
C ALA A 127 -0.70 6.53 0.53
N ASP A 128 -0.74 6.02 -0.69
CA ASP A 128 0.40 6.09 -1.62
C ASP A 128 0.33 7.42 -2.37
N CYS A 129 1.27 8.32 -2.09
CA CYS A 129 1.31 9.70 -2.58
C CYS A 129 2.47 9.91 -3.57
N ALA A 130 2.27 10.86 -4.51
CA ALA A 130 3.27 11.27 -5.48
C ALA A 130 3.83 12.67 -5.19
N THR A 131 3.03 13.53 -4.57
CA THR A 131 3.36 14.96 -4.34
C THR A 131 3.10 15.34 -2.89
N ILE A 132 3.64 16.49 -2.49
CA ILE A 132 3.37 17.07 -1.16
C ILE A 132 1.88 17.46 -1.02
N GLU A 133 1.22 17.81 -2.11
CA GLU A 133 -0.21 18.11 -2.15
C GLU A 133 -1.04 16.87 -1.88
N ASP A 134 -0.65 15.71 -2.44
CA ASP A 134 -1.29 14.42 -2.13
C ASP A 134 -1.15 14.08 -0.64
N ILE A 135 0.06 14.26 -0.08
CA ILE A 135 0.33 14.01 1.35
C ILE A 135 -0.56 14.89 2.22
N ARG A 136 -0.62 16.20 1.95
CA ARG A 136 -1.47 17.13 2.72
C ARG A 136 -2.94 16.72 2.65
N ARG A 137 -3.44 16.42 1.45
CA ARG A 137 -4.82 15.96 1.26
C ARG A 137 -5.09 14.65 2.02
N ALA A 138 -4.18 13.68 1.97
CA ALA A 138 -4.32 12.42 2.69
C ALA A 138 -4.36 12.62 4.22
N VAL A 139 -3.50 13.50 4.75
CA VAL A 139 -3.50 13.86 6.17
C VAL A 139 -4.81 14.55 6.57
N ASP A 140 -5.28 15.50 5.77
CA ASP A 140 -6.55 16.22 6.02
C ASP A 140 -7.76 15.28 5.95
N MET A 141 -7.73 14.25 5.11
CA MET A 141 -8.76 13.21 5.05
C MET A 141 -8.73 12.26 6.25
N GLY A 142 -7.59 12.11 6.92
CA GLY A 142 -7.43 11.25 8.09
C GLY A 142 -6.89 9.84 7.79
N PHE A 143 -6.09 9.68 6.75
CA PHE A 143 -5.35 8.44 6.53
C PHE A 143 -4.45 8.13 7.73
N ASP A 144 -4.33 6.85 8.08
CA ASP A 144 -3.52 6.38 9.20
C ASP A 144 -2.02 6.41 8.92
N LEU A 145 -1.64 6.20 7.66
CA LEU A 145 -0.27 6.25 7.14
C LEU A 145 -0.23 6.99 5.80
N VAL A 146 0.90 7.64 5.55
CA VAL A 146 1.23 8.20 4.23
C VAL A 146 2.58 7.66 3.76
N SER A 147 2.75 7.51 2.45
CA SER A 147 4.03 7.12 1.85
C SER A 147 4.28 7.89 0.56
N THR A 148 5.54 8.02 0.19
CA THR A 148 6.01 8.67 -1.03
C THR A 148 6.20 7.68 -2.19
N THR A 149 5.51 6.53 -2.15
CA THR A 149 5.68 5.41 -3.08
C THR A 149 5.56 5.81 -4.55
N LEU A 150 4.77 6.82 -4.86
CA LEU A 150 4.47 7.24 -6.22
C LEU A 150 5.27 8.45 -6.70
N SER A 151 6.23 8.96 -5.93
CA SER A 151 7.00 10.17 -6.25
C SER A 151 7.86 10.05 -7.52
N HIS A 152 8.32 8.84 -7.84
CA HIS A 152 9.15 8.57 -9.03
C HIS A 152 8.50 7.54 -9.96
N GLY A 153 7.75 7.97 -10.94
CA GLY A 153 7.42 7.10 -12.05
C GLY A 153 5.97 6.77 -12.29
N VAL A 154 5.04 7.35 -11.53
CA VAL A 154 3.59 7.12 -11.78
C VAL A 154 2.84 8.44 -12.01
N ALA A 155 3.25 9.52 -11.39
CA ALA A 155 2.81 10.86 -11.73
C ALA A 155 3.85 11.46 -12.71
N ALA A 156 3.42 12.30 -13.62
CA ALA A 156 4.28 13.04 -14.55
C ALA A 156 5.17 14.06 -13.81
N ILE A 157 6.06 13.56 -12.98
CA ILE A 157 7.11 14.33 -12.31
C ILE A 157 8.36 14.09 -13.13
N ASP A 158 9.11 15.15 -13.44
CA ASP A 158 10.34 15.14 -14.23
C ASP A 158 11.51 14.38 -13.57
N CYS A 159 11.23 13.36 -12.77
CA CYS A 159 12.24 12.56 -12.11
C CYS A 159 12.07 11.07 -12.46
N THR A 160 13.16 10.39 -12.74
CA THR A 160 13.17 8.96 -13.05
C THR A 160 13.69 8.17 -11.86
N MET A 161 13.39 6.88 -11.82
CA MET A 161 13.96 5.95 -10.81
C MET A 161 15.49 5.98 -10.78
N ALA A 162 16.15 6.42 -11.88
CA ALA A 162 17.59 6.56 -11.98
C ALA A 162 18.16 7.73 -11.16
N ASP A 163 17.32 8.71 -10.80
CA ASP A 163 17.75 9.91 -10.07
C ASP A 163 17.86 9.68 -8.54
N GLY A 164 17.49 8.50 -8.08
CA GLY A 164 17.51 8.13 -6.67
C GLY A 164 16.23 8.52 -5.91
N PRO A 165 16.25 8.50 -4.58
CA PRO A 165 15.06 8.83 -3.78
C PRO A 165 14.74 10.32 -3.83
N ASP A 166 13.45 10.64 -3.81
CA ASP A 166 12.94 12.02 -3.76
C ASP A 166 13.13 12.61 -2.34
N LEU A 167 14.37 12.99 -2.04
CA LEU A 167 14.72 13.54 -0.74
C LEU A 167 13.93 14.82 -0.37
N PRO A 168 13.59 15.73 -1.31
CA PRO A 168 12.74 16.87 -0.99
C PRO A 168 11.33 16.52 -0.52
N LEU A 169 10.81 15.34 -0.89
CA LEU A 169 9.48 14.87 -0.49
C LEU A 169 9.49 14.13 0.87
N LEU A 170 10.66 13.67 1.32
CA LEU A 170 10.82 12.97 2.61
C LEU A 170 10.91 13.95 3.78
#